data_29148c265f17533e691316c704a2af70
#
_entry.id   29148c265f17533e691316c704a2af70
#
_cell.length_a   1.000
_cell.length_b   1.000
_cell.length_c   1.000
_cell.angle_alpha   90.00
_cell.angle_beta   90.00
_cell.angle_gamma   90.00
#
_symmetry.space_group_name_H-M   'P 1'
#
loop_
_entity.id
_entity.type
_entity.pdbx_description
1 polymer ?
#
loop_
_entity_poly.entity_id
_entity_poly.type
_entity_poly.pdbx_seq_one_letter_code
_entity_poly.pdbx_strand_id
1 'polypeptide(L)'
;RGQFEERIRSILNEVQKNPNIILFIDEVHTIIGAGSAPGSMDAANMLKPALARGEIQCIGATTLDEFRKTIEKDGALDRRFQKVMVEATTPEETLQILSNIKGKYEEHHNVTYTEAAIKACVNLTERYITDRCFPDKAIDVLDEAGSRVHLINISAPKEIEEQEKLIDEAKQRKNEAVKLQNYELAASFRDKEKELTAQLEVLKHEWEERLKENREIVDED
;
A
#
# COMPACT_ATOMS: atom_id res chain seq x y z
N ARG A 1 -1.65 22.55 17.63
CA ARG A 1 -3.05 22.22 18.01
C ARG A 1 -4.04 23.06 17.20
N GLY A 2 -3.97 24.38 17.18
CA GLY A 2 -4.87 25.25 16.43
C GLY A 2 -4.91 25.00 14.92
N GLN A 3 -3.82 24.55 14.32
CA GLN A 3 -3.78 24.25 12.87
C GLN A 3 -4.67 23.06 12.45
N PHE A 4 -4.84 22.05 13.31
CA PHE A 4 -5.72 20.92 13.01
C PHE A 4 -7.19 21.35 13.05
N GLU A 5 -7.58 22.10 14.08
CA GLU A 5 -8.94 22.63 14.23
C GLU A 5 -9.29 23.60 13.07
N GLU A 6 -8.34 24.43 12.69
CA GLU A 6 -8.52 25.37 11.57
C GLU A 6 -8.70 24.62 10.23
N ARG A 7 -7.93 23.55 10.01
CA ARG A 7 -8.07 22.70 8.82
C ARG A 7 -9.42 21.98 8.76
N ILE A 8 -9.88 21.39 9.88
CA ILE A 8 -11.19 20.74 9.93
C ILE A 8 -12.30 21.76 9.68
N ARG A 9 -12.21 22.93 10.30
CA ARG A 9 -13.17 24.01 10.07
C ARG A 9 -13.20 24.47 8.60
N SER A 10 -12.05 24.58 7.98
CA SER A 10 -11.93 24.92 6.56
C SER A 10 -12.59 23.86 5.67
N ILE A 11 -12.33 22.58 5.92
CA ILE A 11 -12.95 21.45 5.19
C ILE A 11 -14.47 21.48 5.36
N LEU A 12 -14.95 21.61 6.59
CA LEU A 12 -16.39 21.67 6.85
C LEU A 12 -17.07 22.84 6.15
N ASN A 13 -16.45 24.03 6.17
CA ASN A 13 -16.97 25.20 5.46
C ASN A 13 -17.02 25.01 3.94
N GLU A 14 -16.08 24.26 3.38
CA GLU A 14 -16.05 23.94 1.95
C GLU A 14 -17.13 22.93 1.59
N VAL A 15 -17.27 21.86 2.39
CA VAL A 15 -18.34 20.85 2.21
C VAL A 15 -19.72 21.45 2.35
N GLN A 16 -19.95 22.35 3.32
CA GLN A 16 -21.22 23.04 3.51
C GLN A 16 -21.64 23.89 2.30
N LYS A 17 -20.67 24.46 1.57
CA LYS A 17 -20.93 25.24 0.34
C LYS A 17 -21.27 24.39 -0.86
N ASN A 18 -20.96 23.09 -0.81
CA ASN A 18 -21.09 22.15 -1.91
C ASN A 18 -21.98 20.95 -1.54
N PRO A 19 -23.29 21.04 -1.69
CA PRO A 19 -24.23 19.99 -1.24
C PRO A 19 -24.08 18.65 -1.97
N ASN A 20 -23.30 18.60 -3.05
CA ASN A 20 -23.02 17.38 -3.81
C ASN A 20 -21.82 16.58 -3.27
N ILE A 21 -21.16 17.07 -2.20
CA ILE A 21 -20.05 16.39 -1.57
C ILE A 21 -20.57 15.53 -0.41
N ILE A 22 -20.18 14.25 -0.42
CA ILE A 22 -20.37 13.33 0.70
C ILE A 22 -19.01 13.15 1.38
N LEU A 23 -18.95 13.48 2.66
CA LEU A 23 -17.74 13.32 3.46
C LEU A 23 -17.64 11.87 3.95
N PHE A 24 -16.61 11.14 3.53
CA PHE A 24 -16.31 9.84 4.10
C PHE A 24 -15.25 9.99 5.22
N ILE A 25 -15.54 9.43 6.39
CA ILE A 25 -14.63 9.43 7.54
C ILE A 25 -14.38 8.00 7.98
N ASP A 26 -13.18 7.53 7.72
CA ASP A 26 -12.73 6.25 8.25
C ASP A 26 -12.40 6.38 9.74
N GLU A 27 -12.58 5.29 10.50
CA GLU A 27 -12.34 5.26 11.94
C GLU A 27 -13.01 6.47 12.67
N VAL A 28 -14.27 6.76 12.32
CA VAL A 28 -14.99 7.96 12.80
C VAL A 28 -15.01 8.09 14.33
N HIS A 29 -14.89 6.98 15.04
CA HIS A 29 -14.77 6.96 16.50
C HIS A 29 -13.53 7.69 17.02
N THR A 30 -12.44 7.75 16.24
CA THR A 30 -11.21 8.47 16.63
C THR A 30 -11.42 9.98 16.70
N ILE A 31 -12.24 10.51 15.79
CA ILE A 31 -12.59 11.94 15.77
C ILE A 31 -13.54 12.26 16.92
N ILE A 32 -14.43 11.33 17.27
CA ILE A 32 -15.47 11.50 18.30
C ILE A 32 -14.90 11.26 19.71
N GLY A 33 -14.00 10.27 19.86
CA GLY A 33 -13.40 9.89 21.13
C GLY A 33 -12.17 10.71 21.58
N ALA A 34 -11.63 11.55 20.72
CA ALA A 34 -10.42 12.33 21.01
C ALA A 34 -10.60 13.41 22.10
N GLY A 35 -11.81 13.57 22.63
CA GLY A 35 -12.18 14.60 23.61
C GLY A 35 -11.93 14.29 25.08
N SER A 36 -11.32 13.14 25.43
CA SER A 36 -11.14 12.75 26.84
C SER A 36 -9.97 13.44 27.57
N ALA A 37 -9.16 14.25 26.90
CA ALA A 37 -8.14 15.07 27.56
C ALA A 37 -8.70 16.46 27.89
N PRO A 38 -8.61 16.95 29.15
CA PRO A 38 -9.06 18.30 29.53
C PRO A 38 -8.39 19.36 28.65
N GLY A 39 -9.18 20.07 27.84
CA GLY A 39 -8.73 21.15 26.94
C GLY A 39 -8.52 20.75 25.48
N SER A 40 -8.86 19.53 25.04
CA SER A 40 -8.98 19.22 23.61
C SER A 40 -10.38 19.62 23.15
N MET A 41 -10.47 20.59 22.22
CA MET A 41 -11.73 20.80 21.50
C MET A 41 -11.92 19.61 20.58
N ASP A 42 -12.97 18.88 20.86
CA ASP A 42 -13.36 17.67 20.17
C ASP A 42 -13.80 18.02 18.74
N ALA A 43 -13.15 17.44 17.74
CA ALA A 43 -13.57 17.58 16.35
C ALA A 43 -15.04 17.17 16.15
N ALA A 44 -15.56 16.27 17.00
CA ALA A 44 -16.96 15.93 17.07
C ALA A 44 -17.84 17.15 17.40
N ASN A 45 -17.43 18.04 18.29
CA ASN A 45 -18.19 19.25 18.62
C ASN A 45 -18.26 20.23 17.44
N MET A 46 -17.37 20.13 16.48
CA MET A 46 -17.44 20.91 15.22
C MET A 46 -18.34 20.25 14.17
N LEU A 47 -18.36 18.91 14.11
CA LEU A 47 -19.19 18.13 13.19
C LEU A 47 -20.67 18.10 13.63
N LYS A 48 -20.93 17.95 14.92
CA LYS A 48 -22.31 17.84 15.49
C LYS A 48 -23.27 18.92 15.01
N PRO A 49 -22.93 20.21 15.03
CA PRO A 49 -23.85 21.26 14.57
C PRO A 49 -24.16 21.16 13.08
N ALA A 50 -23.17 20.87 12.23
CA ALA A 50 -23.34 20.76 10.80
C ALA A 50 -24.18 19.52 10.41
N LEU A 51 -23.94 18.38 11.07
CA LEU A 51 -24.77 17.17 10.94
C LEU A 51 -26.19 17.42 11.47
N ALA A 52 -26.31 18.14 12.58
CA ALA A 52 -27.61 18.43 13.20
C ALA A 52 -28.53 19.26 12.30
N ARG A 53 -27.95 20.17 11.54
CA ARG A 53 -28.68 21.04 10.62
C ARG A 53 -28.88 20.44 9.21
N GLY A 54 -28.29 19.25 8.95
CA GLY A 54 -28.29 18.63 7.63
C GLY A 54 -27.48 19.41 6.59
N GLU A 55 -26.50 20.19 7.03
CA GLU A 55 -25.65 21.03 6.18
C GLU A 55 -24.54 20.21 5.48
N ILE A 56 -24.25 19.01 6.00
CA ILE A 56 -23.29 18.08 5.42
C ILE A 56 -23.87 16.66 5.39
N GLN A 57 -23.47 15.91 4.38
CA GLN A 57 -23.70 14.47 4.28
C GLN A 57 -22.41 13.75 4.64
N CYS A 58 -22.50 12.76 5.53
CA CYS A 58 -21.33 12.04 6.04
C CYS A 58 -21.59 10.53 6.08
N ILE A 59 -20.60 9.77 5.64
CA ILE A 59 -20.50 8.33 5.82
C ILE A 59 -19.34 8.08 6.78
N GLY A 60 -19.61 7.50 7.95
CA GLY A 60 -18.58 7.13 8.93
C GLY A 60 -18.39 5.62 8.95
N ALA A 61 -17.15 5.15 8.84
CA ALA A 61 -16.81 3.76 9.05
C ALA A 61 -16.24 3.55 10.46
N THR A 62 -16.60 2.46 11.11
CA THR A 62 -16.09 2.07 12.43
C THR A 62 -16.42 0.60 12.73
N THR A 63 -15.82 0.04 13.78
CA THR A 63 -16.19 -1.28 14.29
C THR A 63 -17.42 -1.19 15.20
N LEU A 64 -18.13 -2.31 15.38
CA LEU A 64 -19.28 -2.38 16.28
C LEU A 64 -18.90 -2.05 17.73
N ASP A 65 -17.75 -2.50 18.18
CA ASP A 65 -17.31 -2.29 19.55
C ASP A 65 -16.97 -0.81 19.81
N GLU A 66 -16.30 -0.16 18.87
CA GLU A 66 -16.00 1.26 18.97
C GLU A 66 -17.27 2.12 18.78
N PHE A 67 -18.21 1.69 17.92
CA PHE A 67 -19.52 2.34 17.81
C PHE A 67 -20.25 2.36 19.17
N ARG A 68 -20.35 1.19 19.85
CA ARG A 68 -20.97 1.09 21.17
C ARG A 68 -20.29 1.90 22.26
N LYS A 69 -18.94 1.99 22.20
CA LYS A 69 -18.17 2.73 23.19
C LYS A 69 -18.27 4.26 23.03
N THR A 70 -18.42 4.74 21.80
CA THR A 70 -18.28 6.15 21.45
C THR A 70 -19.57 6.77 20.93
N ILE A 71 -20.07 6.33 19.77
CA ILE A 71 -21.18 6.98 19.04
C ILE A 71 -22.51 6.72 19.73
N GLU A 72 -22.79 5.49 20.13
CA GLU A 72 -24.05 5.08 20.75
C GLU A 72 -24.26 5.77 22.10
N LYS A 73 -23.18 6.08 22.83
CA LYS A 73 -23.25 6.83 24.09
C LYS A 73 -23.51 8.32 23.91
N ASP A 74 -23.25 8.84 22.73
CA ASP A 74 -23.51 10.23 22.39
C ASP A 74 -24.86 10.37 21.69
N GLY A 75 -25.92 10.59 22.44
CA GLY A 75 -27.26 10.69 21.90
C GLY A 75 -27.48 11.78 20.85
N ALA A 76 -26.55 12.73 20.72
CA ALA A 76 -26.60 13.72 19.65
C ALA A 76 -26.08 13.15 18.33
N LEU A 77 -25.10 12.25 18.35
CA LEU A 77 -24.56 11.58 17.17
C LEU A 77 -25.38 10.37 16.79
N ASP A 78 -25.81 9.56 17.75
CA ASP A 78 -26.63 8.37 17.50
C ASP A 78 -27.90 8.68 16.70
N ARG A 79 -28.54 9.84 16.97
CA ARG A 79 -29.73 10.29 16.22
C ARG A 79 -29.44 10.83 14.82
N ARG A 80 -28.16 10.98 14.45
CA ARG A 80 -27.75 11.58 13.16
C ARG A 80 -27.16 10.57 12.20
N PHE A 81 -26.68 9.44 12.71
CA PHE A 81 -26.14 8.37 11.90
C PHE A 81 -27.10 7.18 11.83
N GLN A 82 -27.47 6.82 10.61
CA GLN A 82 -28.16 5.56 10.36
C GLN A 82 -27.13 4.44 10.33
N LYS A 83 -27.30 3.44 11.19
CA LYS A 83 -26.45 2.26 11.24
C LYS A 83 -26.68 1.41 10.00
N VAL A 84 -25.59 1.11 9.27
CA VAL A 84 -25.56 0.16 8.15
C VAL A 84 -24.55 -0.92 8.51
N MET A 85 -25.03 -2.16 8.63
CA MET A 85 -24.17 -3.32 8.91
C MET A 85 -23.52 -3.79 7.62
N VAL A 86 -22.19 -3.93 7.65
CA VAL A 86 -21.41 -4.57 6.58
C VAL A 86 -20.95 -5.93 7.12
N GLU A 87 -21.53 -6.97 6.57
CA GLU A 87 -21.20 -8.35 6.96
C GLU A 87 -19.96 -8.84 6.18
N ALA A 88 -19.27 -9.83 6.76
CA ALA A 88 -18.19 -10.51 6.05
C ALA A 88 -18.76 -11.25 4.83
N THR A 89 -17.98 -11.29 3.75
CA THR A 89 -18.36 -12.02 2.53
C THR A 89 -18.25 -13.52 2.72
N THR A 90 -19.05 -14.28 1.96
CA THR A 90 -18.93 -15.73 1.88
C THR A 90 -17.67 -16.14 1.08
N PRO A 91 -17.21 -17.39 1.19
CA PRO A 91 -16.10 -17.88 0.37
C PRO A 91 -16.36 -17.73 -1.14
N GLU A 92 -17.58 -17.97 -1.60
CA GLU A 92 -17.97 -17.86 -3.00
C GLU A 92 -17.92 -16.39 -3.49
N GLU A 93 -18.45 -15.47 -2.67
CA GLU A 93 -18.39 -14.03 -2.97
C GLU A 93 -16.93 -13.54 -2.95
N THR A 94 -16.12 -14.02 -2.00
CA THR A 94 -14.70 -13.71 -1.91
C THR A 94 -13.96 -14.19 -3.14
N LEU A 95 -14.23 -15.38 -3.65
CA LEU A 95 -13.65 -15.90 -4.89
C LEU A 95 -13.94 -14.96 -6.08
N GLN A 96 -15.18 -14.47 -6.19
CA GLN A 96 -15.57 -13.52 -7.22
C GLN A 96 -14.82 -12.18 -7.07
N ILE A 97 -14.69 -11.70 -5.83
CA ILE A 97 -13.93 -10.47 -5.55
C ILE A 97 -12.48 -10.63 -5.99
N LEU A 98 -11.79 -11.70 -5.54
CA LEU A 98 -10.40 -11.95 -5.93
C LEU A 98 -10.24 -12.05 -7.44
N SER A 99 -11.14 -12.74 -8.13
CA SER A 99 -11.12 -12.85 -9.59
C SER A 99 -11.25 -11.50 -10.29
N ASN A 100 -12.04 -10.59 -9.73
CA ASN A 100 -12.24 -9.24 -10.28
C ASN A 100 -11.04 -8.31 -10.04
N ILE A 101 -10.36 -8.44 -8.90
CA ILE A 101 -9.22 -7.57 -8.54
C ILE A 101 -7.87 -8.13 -8.98
N LYS A 102 -7.79 -9.43 -9.28
CA LYS A 102 -6.55 -10.17 -9.62
C LYS A 102 -5.68 -9.42 -10.63
N GLY A 103 -6.27 -8.86 -11.69
CA GLY A 103 -5.52 -8.16 -12.73
C GLY A 103 -4.71 -6.96 -12.22
N LYS A 104 -5.19 -6.26 -11.18
CA LYS A 104 -4.46 -5.15 -10.57
C LYS A 104 -3.24 -5.63 -9.76
N TYR A 105 -3.38 -6.77 -9.08
CA TYR A 105 -2.27 -7.39 -8.34
C TYR A 105 -1.25 -8.03 -9.29
N GLU A 106 -1.72 -8.66 -10.38
CA GLU A 106 -0.85 -9.15 -11.45
C GLU A 106 0.02 -8.05 -12.07
N GLU A 107 -0.57 -6.88 -12.26
CA GLU A 107 0.12 -5.72 -12.81
C GLU A 107 1.09 -5.11 -11.78
N HIS A 108 0.69 -5.05 -10.51
CA HIS A 108 1.50 -4.49 -9.43
C HIS A 108 2.73 -5.35 -9.12
N HIS A 109 2.57 -6.66 -9.01
CA HIS A 109 3.65 -7.60 -8.69
C HIS A 109 4.37 -8.17 -9.93
N ASN A 110 3.88 -7.83 -11.13
CA ASN A 110 4.38 -8.39 -12.38
C ASN A 110 4.36 -9.94 -12.42
N VAL A 111 3.26 -10.53 -11.95
CA VAL A 111 3.02 -11.97 -11.88
C VAL A 111 1.70 -12.31 -12.58
N THR A 112 1.40 -13.61 -12.71
CA THR A 112 0.11 -14.11 -13.19
C THR A 112 -0.42 -15.14 -12.19
N TYR A 113 -1.62 -14.93 -11.64
CA TYR A 113 -2.24 -15.91 -10.75
C TYR A 113 -3.04 -16.94 -11.53
N THR A 114 -2.87 -18.22 -11.21
CA THR A 114 -3.73 -19.28 -11.74
C THR A 114 -5.09 -19.25 -11.04
N GLU A 115 -6.09 -19.89 -11.63
CA GLU A 115 -7.38 -20.07 -10.95
C GLU A 115 -7.24 -20.97 -9.71
N ALA A 116 -6.29 -21.89 -9.72
CA ALA A 116 -5.98 -22.76 -8.59
C ALA A 116 -5.43 -21.94 -7.42
N ALA A 117 -4.48 -21.04 -7.68
CA ALA A 117 -3.94 -20.13 -6.66
C ALA A 117 -5.04 -19.28 -6.01
N ILE A 118 -5.95 -18.70 -6.80
CA ILE A 118 -7.04 -17.87 -6.26
C ILE A 118 -7.97 -18.72 -5.36
N LYS A 119 -8.30 -19.94 -5.79
CA LYS A 119 -9.08 -20.88 -4.96
C LYS A 119 -8.34 -21.28 -3.69
N ALA A 120 -7.02 -21.50 -3.79
CA ALA A 120 -6.16 -21.80 -2.64
C ALA A 120 -6.14 -20.64 -1.63
N CYS A 121 -6.02 -19.38 -2.07
CA CYS A 121 -6.10 -18.21 -1.20
C CYS A 121 -7.39 -18.20 -0.36
N VAL A 122 -8.54 -18.50 -0.96
CA VAL A 122 -9.81 -18.55 -0.22
C VAL A 122 -9.87 -19.75 0.72
N ASN A 123 -9.61 -20.96 0.22
CA ASN A 123 -9.75 -22.19 0.99
C ASN A 123 -8.77 -22.28 2.17
N LEU A 124 -7.51 -21.88 1.95
CA LEU A 124 -6.49 -21.93 3.01
C LEU A 124 -6.74 -20.86 4.08
N THR A 125 -7.15 -19.67 3.68
CA THR A 125 -7.47 -18.62 4.66
C THR A 125 -8.75 -18.91 5.44
N GLU A 126 -9.74 -19.55 4.83
CA GLU A 126 -10.92 -20.02 5.55
C GLU A 126 -10.54 -21.01 6.66
N ARG A 127 -9.65 -21.94 6.33
CA ARG A 127 -9.27 -23.03 7.22
C ARG A 127 -8.29 -22.62 8.32
N TYR A 128 -7.32 -21.76 8.00
CA TYR A 128 -6.19 -21.50 8.88
C TYR A 128 -6.19 -20.12 9.52
N ILE A 129 -6.89 -19.13 8.94
CA ILE A 129 -6.96 -17.77 9.48
C ILE A 129 -8.36 -17.53 10.04
N THR A 130 -8.49 -17.69 11.36
CA THR A 130 -9.78 -17.63 12.06
C THR A 130 -10.05 -16.30 12.76
N ASP A 131 -9.03 -15.49 12.95
CA ASP A 131 -9.06 -14.19 13.63
C ASP A 131 -9.38 -13.00 12.72
N ARG A 132 -9.51 -13.25 11.41
CA ARG A 132 -9.85 -12.24 10.41
C ARG A 132 -11.03 -12.65 9.55
N CYS A 133 -11.72 -11.66 9.01
CA CYS A 133 -12.88 -11.85 8.15
C CYS A 133 -12.53 -11.84 6.66
N PHE A 134 -13.39 -12.45 5.86
CA PHE A 134 -13.40 -12.24 4.42
C PHE A 134 -14.00 -10.88 4.07
N PRO A 135 -13.55 -10.23 2.95
CA PRO A 135 -12.56 -10.76 1.97
C PRO A 135 -11.11 -10.49 2.34
N ASP A 136 -10.81 -9.65 3.34
CA ASP A 136 -9.49 -9.08 3.63
C ASP A 136 -8.42 -10.15 3.77
N LYS A 137 -8.66 -11.20 4.59
CA LYS A 137 -7.67 -12.25 4.80
C LYS A 137 -7.25 -12.98 3.52
N ALA A 138 -8.15 -13.11 2.55
CA ALA A 138 -7.84 -13.75 1.28
C ALA A 138 -7.11 -12.79 0.31
N ILE A 139 -7.42 -11.51 0.38
CA ILE A 139 -6.72 -10.45 -0.35
C ILE A 139 -5.29 -10.33 0.15
N ASP A 140 -5.07 -10.33 1.46
CA ASP A 140 -3.75 -10.28 2.08
C ASP A 140 -2.86 -11.44 1.59
N VAL A 141 -3.40 -12.66 1.53
CA VAL A 141 -2.65 -13.83 1.05
C VAL A 141 -2.38 -13.76 -0.45
N LEU A 142 -3.31 -13.23 -1.25
CA LEU A 142 -3.09 -12.99 -2.67
C LEU A 142 -1.93 -12.01 -2.90
N ASP A 143 -1.93 -10.91 -2.15
CA ASP A 143 -0.89 -9.88 -2.21
C ASP A 143 0.47 -10.43 -1.77
N GLU A 144 0.52 -11.12 -0.64
CA GLU A 144 1.74 -11.75 -0.11
C GLU A 144 2.33 -12.79 -1.06
N ALA A 145 1.48 -13.66 -1.65
CA ALA A 145 1.92 -14.67 -2.60
C ALA A 145 2.54 -14.05 -3.85
N GLY A 146 1.88 -13.02 -4.41
CA GLY A 146 2.41 -12.28 -5.55
C GLY A 146 3.74 -11.59 -5.25
N SER A 147 3.80 -10.91 -4.11
CA SER A 147 5.02 -10.26 -3.64
C SER A 147 6.17 -11.26 -3.46
N ARG A 148 5.89 -12.41 -2.86
CA ARG A 148 6.89 -13.46 -2.61
C ARG A 148 7.46 -14.04 -3.90
N VAL A 149 6.59 -14.39 -4.86
CA VAL A 149 7.02 -14.90 -6.18
C VAL A 149 7.84 -13.85 -6.91
N HIS A 150 7.39 -12.60 -6.91
CA HIS A 150 8.14 -11.48 -7.48
C HIS A 150 9.54 -11.34 -6.88
N LEU A 151 9.67 -11.37 -5.54
CA LEU A 151 10.96 -11.24 -4.86
C LEU A 151 11.93 -12.39 -5.13
N ILE A 152 11.44 -13.62 -5.27
CA ILE A 152 12.28 -14.79 -5.56
C ILE A 152 12.93 -14.62 -6.96
N ASN A 153 12.24 -14.01 -7.88
CA ASN A 153 12.66 -13.91 -9.29
C ASN A 153 13.41 -12.61 -9.65
N ILE A 154 13.48 -11.66 -8.71
CA ILE A 154 14.29 -10.43 -8.85
C ILE A 154 15.78 -10.67 -8.61
N SER A 155 16.25 -11.87 -8.29
CA SER A 155 17.69 -12.10 -8.15
C SER A 155 18.42 -11.70 -9.44
N ALA A 156 19.32 -10.71 -9.31
CA ALA A 156 20.07 -10.19 -10.44
C ALA A 156 20.83 -11.33 -11.14
N PRO A 157 20.84 -11.39 -12.47
CA PRO A 157 21.64 -12.37 -13.19
C PRO A 157 23.11 -12.30 -12.75
N LYS A 158 23.78 -13.46 -12.71
CA LYS A 158 25.20 -13.53 -12.33
C LYS A 158 26.08 -12.61 -13.18
N GLU A 159 25.70 -12.39 -14.42
CA GLU A 159 26.37 -11.47 -15.36
C GLU A 159 26.39 -10.03 -14.83
N ILE A 160 25.32 -9.56 -14.20
CA ILE A 160 25.26 -8.22 -13.59
C ILE A 160 26.19 -8.16 -12.37
N GLU A 161 26.16 -9.18 -11.50
CA GLU A 161 27.05 -9.24 -10.33
C GLU A 161 28.53 -9.31 -10.72
N GLU A 162 28.87 -10.07 -11.76
CA GLU A 162 30.23 -10.17 -12.29
C GLU A 162 30.68 -8.83 -12.88
N GLN A 163 29.80 -8.14 -13.60
CA GLN A 163 30.11 -6.83 -14.17
C GLN A 163 30.29 -5.76 -13.07
N GLU A 164 29.50 -5.78 -12.01
CA GLU A 164 29.67 -4.89 -10.86
C GLU A 164 31.02 -5.13 -10.15
N LYS A 165 31.44 -6.39 -10.01
CA LYS A 165 32.79 -6.72 -9.47
C LYS A 165 33.91 -6.17 -10.34
N LEU A 166 33.81 -6.31 -11.67
CA LEU A 166 34.81 -5.76 -12.60
C LEU A 166 34.92 -4.23 -12.53
N ILE A 167 33.79 -3.55 -12.34
CA ILE A 167 33.76 -2.09 -12.15
C ILE A 167 34.46 -1.73 -10.83
N ASP A 168 34.20 -2.45 -9.75
CA ASP A 168 34.84 -2.16 -8.46
C ASP A 168 36.35 -2.45 -8.49
N GLU A 169 36.79 -3.49 -9.19
CA GLU A 169 38.23 -3.74 -9.42
C GLU A 169 38.87 -2.61 -10.23
N ALA A 170 38.21 -2.13 -11.30
CA ALA A 170 38.71 -1.04 -12.10
C ALA A 170 38.81 0.27 -11.27
N LYS A 171 37.83 0.55 -10.41
CA LYS A 171 37.85 1.68 -9.47
C LYS A 171 39.03 1.58 -8.48
N GLN A 172 39.24 0.41 -7.91
CA GLN A 172 40.35 0.20 -6.96
C GLN A 172 41.71 0.44 -7.65
N ARG A 173 41.92 -0.16 -8.82
CA ARG A 173 43.17 0.02 -9.60
C ARG A 173 43.38 1.47 -10.04
N LYS A 174 42.32 2.15 -10.43
CA LYS A 174 42.36 3.61 -10.72
C LYS A 174 42.85 4.39 -9.50
N ASN A 175 42.29 4.14 -8.32
CA ASN A 175 42.66 4.83 -7.09
C ASN A 175 44.10 4.54 -6.65
N GLU A 176 44.57 3.32 -6.84
CA GLU A 176 45.97 2.94 -6.58
C GLU A 176 46.95 3.65 -7.54
N ALA A 177 46.61 3.69 -8.83
CA ALA A 177 47.41 4.41 -9.82
C ALA A 177 47.49 5.90 -9.52
N VAL A 178 46.40 6.53 -9.04
CA VAL A 178 46.41 7.94 -8.59
C VAL A 178 47.31 8.13 -7.37
N LYS A 179 47.25 7.23 -6.38
CA LYS A 179 48.16 7.29 -5.20
C LYS A 179 49.64 7.18 -5.58
N LEU A 180 49.94 6.42 -6.62
CA LEU A 180 51.30 6.25 -7.17
C LEU A 180 51.68 7.36 -8.16
N GLN A 181 50.84 8.37 -8.34
CA GLN A 181 50.99 9.50 -9.29
C GLN A 181 51.19 9.08 -10.76
N ASN A 182 50.74 7.82 -11.09
CA ASN A 182 50.75 7.33 -12.46
C ASN A 182 49.44 7.69 -13.18
N TYR A 183 49.40 8.95 -13.67
CA TYR A 183 48.17 9.50 -14.25
C TYR A 183 47.76 8.87 -15.59
N GLU A 184 48.73 8.31 -16.34
CA GLU A 184 48.47 7.65 -17.60
C GLU A 184 47.70 6.33 -17.35
N LEU A 185 48.18 5.56 -16.37
CA LEU A 185 47.53 4.31 -15.93
C LEU A 185 46.16 4.60 -15.29
N ALA A 186 46.05 5.66 -14.49
CA ALA A 186 44.76 6.07 -13.91
C ALA A 186 43.75 6.49 -14.98
N ALA A 187 44.18 7.13 -16.07
CA ALA A 187 43.32 7.47 -17.20
C ALA A 187 42.81 6.23 -17.92
N SER A 188 43.68 5.24 -18.18
CA SER A 188 43.24 3.97 -18.80
C SER A 188 42.20 3.22 -17.97
N PHE A 189 42.37 3.15 -16.63
CA PHE A 189 41.39 2.51 -15.75
C PHE A 189 40.08 3.32 -15.64
N ARG A 190 40.12 4.64 -15.71
CA ARG A 190 38.93 5.47 -15.79
C ARG A 190 38.12 5.20 -17.06
N ASP A 191 38.80 5.10 -18.20
CA ASP A 191 38.13 4.84 -19.48
C ASP A 191 37.54 3.40 -19.49
N LYS A 192 38.24 2.44 -18.90
CA LYS A 192 37.73 1.08 -18.68
C LYS A 192 36.51 1.05 -17.73
N GLU A 193 36.54 1.80 -16.63
CA GLU A 193 35.42 1.96 -15.71
C GLU A 193 34.17 2.50 -16.43
N LYS A 194 34.36 3.52 -17.30
CA LYS A 194 33.24 4.08 -18.09
C LYS A 194 32.66 3.07 -19.06
N GLU A 195 33.50 2.29 -19.74
CA GLU A 195 33.06 1.26 -20.68
C GLU A 195 32.26 0.18 -19.95
N LEU A 196 32.78 -0.34 -18.85
CA LEU A 196 32.11 -1.36 -18.02
C LEU A 196 30.79 -0.85 -17.43
N THR A 197 30.74 0.42 -17.04
CA THR A 197 29.50 1.04 -16.53
C THR A 197 28.45 1.17 -17.64
N ALA A 198 28.83 1.55 -18.86
CA ALA A 198 27.91 1.59 -19.99
C ALA A 198 27.37 0.19 -20.35
N GLN A 199 28.24 -0.84 -20.29
CA GLN A 199 27.82 -2.23 -20.50
C GLN A 199 26.84 -2.70 -19.40
N LEU A 200 27.08 -2.33 -18.15
CA LEU A 200 26.19 -2.63 -17.04
C LEU A 200 24.81 -2.00 -17.21
N GLU A 201 24.73 -0.75 -17.67
CA GLU A 201 23.45 -0.08 -17.95
C GLU A 201 22.65 -0.80 -19.03
N VAL A 202 23.31 -1.28 -20.08
CA VAL A 202 22.66 -2.07 -21.14
C VAL A 202 22.14 -3.38 -20.58
N LEU A 203 22.97 -4.12 -19.81
CA LEU A 203 22.57 -5.39 -19.21
C LEU A 203 21.39 -5.22 -18.23
N LYS A 204 21.40 -4.15 -17.42
CA LYS A 204 20.28 -3.83 -16.51
C LYS A 204 19.00 -3.54 -17.30
N HIS A 205 19.11 -2.77 -18.37
CA HIS A 205 17.95 -2.44 -19.21
C HIS A 205 17.36 -3.69 -19.89
N GLU A 206 18.22 -4.55 -20.47
CA GLU A 206 17.77 -5.80 -21.08
C GLU A 206 17.12 -6.75 -20.06
N TRP A 207 17.65 -6.78 -18.84
CA TRP A 207 17.07 -7.57 -17.76
C TRP A 207 15.71 -7.04 -17.33
N GLU A 208 15.57 -5.70 -17.14
CA GLU A 208 14.29 -5.07 -16.84
C GLU A 208 13.24 -5.31 -17.91
N GLU A 209 13.61 -5.27 -19.19
CA GLU A 209 12.71 -5.58 -20.32
C GLU A 209 12.26 -7.05 -20.30
N ARG A 210 13.18 -7.98 -20.04
CA ARG A 210 12.85 -9.41 -19.87
C ARG A 210 11.92 -9.66 -18.69
N LEU A 211 12.11 -8.96 -17.58
CA LEU A 211 11.21 -9.07 -16.42
C LEU A 211 9.80 -8.55 -16.73
N LYS A 212 9.66 -7.54 -17.58
CA LYS A 212 8.34 -7.03 -18.01
C LYS A 212 7.63 -8.00 -18.97
N GLU A 213 8.38 -8.66 -19.84
CA GLU A 213 7.82 -9.59 -20.82
C GLU A 213 7.44 -10.95 -20.21
N ASN A 214 8.21 -11.45 -19.25
CA ASN A 214 8.00 -12.74 -18.60
C ASN A 214 7.40 -12.54 -17.20
N ARG A 215 6.08 -12.63 -17.12
CA ARG A 215 5.38 -12.67 -15.84
C ARG A 215 5.47 -14.07 -15.24
N GLU A 216 5.94 -14.14 -14.02
CA GLU A 216 5.99 -15.40 -13.28
C GLU A 216 4.59 -15.85 -12.87
N ILE A 217 4.44 -17.17 -12.77
CA ILE A 217 3.14 -17.78 -12.44
C ILE A 217 3.09 -18.06 -10.95
N VAL A 218 2.05 -17.56 -10.29
CA VAL A 218 1.69 -17.91 -8.91
C VAL A 218 0.68 -19.05 -8.99
N ASP A 219 1.06 -20.22 -8.50
CA ASP A 219 0.21 -21.41 -8.46
C ASP A 219 -0.15 -21.77 -7.01
N GLU A 220 -0.88 -22.87 -6.81
CA GLU A 220 -1.43 -23.30 -5.51
C GLU A 220 -0.36 -23.79 -4.51
N ASP A 221 0.86 -24.12 -4.94
CA ASP A 221 2.00 -24.55 -4.14
C ASP A 221 2.77 -23.34 -3.55
#